data_39b080ce9e282d3ae646ac50aaaab6e8
#
_entry.id   39b080ce9e282d3ae646ac50aaaab6e8
#
_cell.length_a   1.000
_cell.length_b   1.000
_cell.length_c   1.000
_cell.angle_alpha   90.00
_cell.angle_beta   90.00
_cell.angle_gamma   90.00
#
_symmetry.space_group_name_H-M   'P 1'
#
loop_
_entity.id
_entity.type
_entity.pdbx_description
1 polymer ?
#
loop_
_entity_poly.entity_id
_entity_poly.type
_entity_poly.pdbx_seq_one_letter_code
_entity_poly.pdbx_strand_id
1 'polypeptide(L)'
;PFYWTSVFSSAVLNKTGLQTQYGTETTFLEMAHRERKEIREVEGAVAQYKMMGSVPMSVQLELLGECSDDEKLRQQAESTMELYSAWSSFDDEYFRGLEVYDPEEVTNPDDWQTYYNMMYADRQREMAEFVINALRNGDLAFVFVGTMHFYAEPSIIDLLGEAGYTVNAVRPEVSQSADTAA
;
A
#
# COMPACT_ATOMS: atom_id res chain seq x y z
N PRO A 1 -4.37 -19.20 -8.33
CA PRO A 1 -3.21 -18.46 -8.85
C PRO A 1 -2.73 -17.35 -7.94
N PHE A 2 -3.60 -16.48 -7.40
CA PHE A 2 -3.21 -15.35 -6.55
C PHE A 2 -2.36 -15.75 -5.33
N TYR A 3 -2.64 -16.90 -4.71
CA TYR A 3 -1.83 -17.42 -3.61
C TYR A 3 -0.36 -17.66 -4.02
N TRP A 4 -0.14 -18.12 -5.25
CA TRP A 4 1.21 -18.32 -5.76
C TRP A 4 1.97 -17.02 -5.97
N THR A 5 1.30 -15.93 -6.37
CA THR A 5 1.96 -14.61 -6.46
C THR A 5 2.45 -14.14 -5.10
N SER A 6 1.72 -14.42 -4.02
CA SER A 6 2.17 -14.11 -2.66
C SER A 6 3.44 -14.89 -2.28
N VAL A 7 3.57 -16.14 -2.71
CA VAL A 7 4.79 -16.93 -2.51
C VAL A 7 5.96 -16.34 -3.29
N PHE A 8 5.75 -15.99 -4.56
CA PHE A 8 6.77 -15.34 -5.39
C PHE A 8 7.15 -13.95 -4.87
N SER A 9 6.18 -13.16 -4.40
CA SER A 9 6.47 -11.88 -3.76
C SER A 9 7.38 -12.04 -2.53
N SER A 10 7.19 -13.10 -1.74
CA SER A 10 8.10 -13.43 -0.65
C SER A 10 9.52 -13.76 -1.16
N ALA A 11 9.63 -14.45 -2.28
CA ALA A 11 10.92 -14.73 -2.92
C ALA A 11 11.62 -13.45 -3.42
N VAL A 12 10.84 -12.50 -3.98
CA VAL A 12 11.34 -11.16 -4.37
C VAL A 12 11.88 -10.42 -3.16
N LEU A 13 11.10 -10.34 -2.07
CA LEU A 13 11.53 -9.69 -0.84
C LEU A 13 12.84 -10.28 -0.30
N ASN A 14 13.01 -11.60 -0.36
CA ASN A 14 14.25 -12.23 0.04
C ASN A 14 15.46 -11.81 -0.81
N LYS A 15 15.26 -11.45 -2.09
CA LYS A 15 16.31 -10.93 -2.98
C LYS A 15 16.67 -9.48 -2.65
N THR A 16 15.75 -8.69 -2.11
CA THR A 16 15.97 -7.27 -1.75
C THR A 16 16.68 -7.09 -0.41
N GLY A 17 16.69 -8.09 0.44
CA GLY A 17 17.16 -7.98 1.83
C GLY A 17 16.16 -7.32 2.78
N LEU A 18 15.01 -6.87 2.28
CA LEU A 18 13.92 -6.34 3.10
C LEU A 18 13.29 -7.49 3.92
N GLN A 19 12.90 -7.18 5.14
CA GLN A 19 12.34 -8.17 6.07
C GLN A 19 11.02 -7.65 6.65
N THR A 20 9.96 -8.41 6.48
CA THR A 20 8.59 -8.05 6.90
C THR A 20 8.48 -7.79 8.40
N GLN A 21 9.31 -8.46 9.22
CA GLN A 21 9.31 -8.26 10.68
C GLN A 21 9.74 -6.85 11.12
N TYR A 22 10.40 -6.09 10.25
CA TYR A 22 10.77 -4.69 10.49
C TYR A 22 9.81 -3.71 9.83
N GLY A 23 8.66 -4.19 9.37
CA GLY A 23 7.62 -3.34 8.81
C GLY A 23 7.07 -2.34 9.83
N THR A 24 6.64 -1.19 9.34
CA THR A 24 6.04 -0.13 10.16
C THR A 24 4.81 -0.62 10.93
N GLU A 25 4.00 -1.48 10.32
CA GLU A 25 2.81 -2.09 10.94
C GLU A 25 3.18 -2.86 12.20
N THR A 26 4.19 -3.73 12.14
CA THR A 26 4.67 -4.49 13.29
C THR A 26 5.09 -3.54 14.42
N THR A 27 5.85 -2.49 14.08
CA THR A 27 6.32 -1.50 15.03
C THR A 27 5.16 -0.77 15.73
N PHE A 28 4.18 -0.30 14.96
CA PHE A 28 3.03 0.43 15.53
C PHE A 28 2.12 -0.48 16.36
N LEU A 29 1.90 -1.73 15.94
CA LEU A 29 1.13 -2.69 16.73
C LEU A 29 1.84 -3.03 18.05
N GLU A 30 3.15 -3.24 18.05
CA GLU A 30 3.92 -3.45 19.29
C GLU A 30 3.84 -2.24 20.23
N MET A 31 3.93 -1.02 19.69
CA MET A 31 3.77 0.21 20.47
C MET A 31 2.36 0.31 21.07
N ALA A 32 1.31 0.05 20.30
CA ALA A 32 -0.06 0.08 20.76
C ALA A 32 -0.31 -0.95 21.86
N HIS A 33 0.18 -2.18 21.71
CA HIS A 33 0.08 -3.21 22.75
C HIS A 33 0.84 -2.84 24.02
N ARG A 34 2.05 -2.34 23.90
CA ARG A 34 2.87 -1.89 25.04
C ARG A 34 2.18 -0.78 25.83
N GLU A 35 1.55 0.16 25.12
CA GLU A 35 0.86 1.30 25.71
C GLU A 35 -0.61 1.04 26.02
N ARG A 36 -1.08 -0.18 25.79
CA ARG A 36 -2.47 -0.60 26.02
C ARG A 36 -3.49 0.28 25.29
N LYS A 37 -3.15 0.70 24.05
CA LYS A 37 -4.08 1.44 23.20
C LYS A 37 -5.10 0.48 22.62
N GLU A 38 -6.32 0.97 22.41
CA GLU A 38 -7.33 0.26 21.64
C GLU A 38 -6.86 0.13 20.20
N ILE A 39 -6.96 -1.07 19.62
CA ILE A 39 -6.66 -1.34 18.23
C ILE A 39 -7.98 -1.67 17.53
N ARG A 40 -8.28 -0.96 16.45
CA ARG A 40 -9.44 -1.19 15.60
C ARG A 40 -8.95 -1.55 14.20
N GLU A 41 -9.45 -2.66 13.68
CA GLU A 41 -9.19 -3.05 12.30
C GLU A 41 -10.08 -2.23 11.36
N VAL A 42 -9.47 -1.56 10.39
CA VAL A 42 -10.21 -0.90 9.31
C VAL A 42 -10.74 -1.96 8.34
N GLU A 43 -9.92 -2.98 8.07
CA GLU A 43 -10.24 -4.09 7.20
C GLU A 43 -9.80 -5.40 7.84
N GLY A 44 -10.72 -6.32 8.00
CA GLY A 44 -10.41 -7.62 8.61
C GLY A 44 -9.74 -8.59 7.63
N ALA A 45 -8.84 -9.44 8.13
CA ALA A 45 -8.11 -10.42 7.32
C ALA A 45 -9.03 -11.32 6.48
N VAL A 46 -10.21 -11.71 7.01
CA VAL A 46 -11.18 -12.55 6.28
C VAL A 46 -11.76 -11.84 5.06
N ALA A 47 -12.05 -10.52 5.17
CA ALA A 47 -12.53 -9.72 4.05
C ALA A 47 -11.46 -9.62 2.97
N GLN A 48 -10.22 -9.37 3.37
CA GLN A 48 -9.08 -9.28 2.48
C GLN A 48 -8.82 -10.58 1.71
N TYR A 49 -8.85 -11.74 2.39
CA TYR A 49 -8.70 -13.05 1.72
C TYR A 49 -9.85 -13.35 0.74
N LYS A 50 -11.08 -12.99 1.07
CA LYS A 50 -12.22 -13.15 0.17
C LYS A 50 -12.08 -12.26 -1.07
N MET A 51 -11.69 -11.01 -0.89
CA MET A 51 -11.41 -10.08 -1.97
C MET A 51 -10.33 -10.62 -2.90
N MET A 52 -9.18 -11.03 -2.37
CA MET A 52 -8.10 -11.64 -3.16
C MET A 52 -8.56 -12.88 -3.94
N GLY A 53 -9.43 -13.70 -3.35
CA GLY A 53 -10.01 -14.87 -4.01
C GLY A 53 -11.01 -14.56 -5.13
N SER A 54 -11.54 -13.33 -5.16
CA SER A 54 -12.50 -12.87 -6.19
C SER A 54 -11.85 -12.07 -7.32
N VAL A 55 -10.54 -11.83 -7.28
CA VAL A 55 -9.81 -11.22 -8.40
C VAL A 55 -10.05 -12.00 -9.69
N PRO A 56 -10.33 -11.35 -10.84
CA PRO A 56 -10.53 -12.03 -12.11
C PRO A 56 -9.37 -12.96 -12.47
N MET A 57 -9.70 -14.13 -13.01
CA MET A 57 -8.70 -15.18 -13.28
C MET A 57 -7.64 -14.74 -14.31
N SER A 58 -8.02 -13.91 -15.30
CA SER A 58 -7.11 -13.31 -16.27
C SER A 58 -6.00 -12.50 -15.58
N VAL A 59 -6.37 -11.62 -14.65
CA VAL A 59 -5.45 -10.81 -13.85
C VAL A 59 -4.56 -11.70 -12.96
N GLN A 60 -5.15 -12.72 -12.30
CA GLN A 60 -4.38 -13.65 -11.49
C GLN A 60 -3.31 -14.39 -12.29
N LEU A 61 -3.63 -14.80 -13.52
CA LEU A 61 -2.70 -15.51 -14.40
C LEU A 61 -1.61 -14.57 -14.94
N GLU A 62 -1.96 -13.34 -15.24
CA GLU A 62 -1.03 -12.33 -15.73
C GLU A 62 -0.02 -11.95 -14.61
N LEU A 63 -0.50 -11.65 -13.39
CA LEU A 63 0.35 -11.43 -12.23
C LEU A 63 1.26 -12.62 -11.91
N LEU A 64 0.75 -13.84 -12.06
CA LEU A 64 1.58 -15.05 -11.90
C LEU A 64 2.64 -15.14 -13.00
N GLY A 65 2.30 -14.72 -14.22
CA GLY A 65 3.22 -14.66 -15.34
C GLY A 65 4.42 -13.75 -15.07
N GLU A 66 4.21 -12.62 -14.39
CA GLU A 66 5.28 -11.71 -13.98
C GLU A 66 6.29 -12.31 -12.98
N CYS A 67 5.93 -13.41 -12.36
CA CYS A 67 6.78 -14.12 -11.41
C CYS A 67 7.32 -15.44 -11.97
N SER A 68 7.25 -15.68 -13.29
CA SER A 68 7.45 -17.01 -13.89
C SER A 68 8.92 -17.39 -14.10
N ASP A 69 9.84 -16.44 -14.11
CA ASP A 69 11.25 -16.68 -14.36
C ASP A 69 12.18 -15.77 -13.53
N ASP A 70 13.47 -16.10 -13.53
CA ASP A 70 14.48 -15.40 -12.71
C ASP A 70 14.71 -13.95 -13.17
N GLU A 71 14.55 -13.64 -14.44
CA GLU A 71 14.72 -12.28 -14.97
C GLU A 71 13.57 -11.39 -14.52
N LYS A 72 12.33 -11.85 -14.62
CA LYS A 72 11.16 -11.13 -14.12
C LYS A 72 11.22 -10.94 -12.61
N LEU A 73 11.63 -11.96 -11.87
CA LEU A 73 11.83 -11.84 -10.42
C LEU A 73 12.92 -10.81 -10.06
N ARG A 74 13.96 -10.68 -10.87
CA ARG A 74 15.00 -9.66 -10.69
C ARG A 74 14.44 -8.27 -10.93
N GLN A 75 13.71 -8.07 -12.01
CA GLN A 75 13.04 -6.80 -12.33
C GLN A 75 12.07 -6.41 -11.22
N GLN A 76 11.30 -7.34 -10.72
CA GLN A 76 10.40 -7.10 -9.57
C GLN A 76 11.15 -6.70 -8.29
N ALA A 77 12.32 -7.30 -8.04
CA ALA A 77 13.14 -6.93 -6.91
C ALA A 77 13.70 -5.50 -7.06
N GLU A 78 14.14 -5.12 -8.27
CA GLU A 78 14.61 -3.77 -8.58
C GLU A 78 13.48 -2.75 -8.39
N SER A 79 12.30 -2.97 -8.96
CA SER A 79 11.14 -2.10 -8.78
C SER A 79 10.72 -1.99 -7.31
N THR A 80 10.80 -3.08 -6.56
CA THR A 80 10.54 -3.06 -5.10
C THR A 80 11.53 -2.17 -4.37
N MET A 81 12.80 -2.18 -4.76
CA MET A 81 13.82 -1.32 -4.14
C MET A 81 13.68 0.14 -4.54
N GLU A 82 13.23 0.44 -5.76
CA GLU A 82 12.89 1.79 -6.19
C GLU A 82 11.72 2.34 -5.38
N LEU A 83 10.66 1.56 -5.23
CA LEU A 83 9.50 1.90 -4.40
C LEU A 83 9.90 2.12 -2.94
N TYR A 84 10.77 1.28 -2.38
CA TYR A 84 11.29 1.45 -1.02
C TYR A 84 12.13 2.73 -0.90
N SER A 85 12.97 3.05 -1.89
CA SER A 85 13.76 4.27 -1.94
C SER A 85 12.87 5.51 -1.96
N ALA A 86 11.86 5.54 -2.84
CA ALA A 86 10.89 6.63 -2.92
C ALA A 86 10.11 6.79 -1.61
N TRP A 87 9.67 5.68 -1.01
CA TRP A 87 8.98 5.70 0.28
C TRP A 87 9.85 6.25 1.41
N SER A 88 11.10 5.82 1.50
CA SER A 88 12.02 6.25 2.56
C SER A 88 12.50 7.67 2.41
N SER A 89 12.48 8.23 1.20
CA SER A 89 12.84 9.62 0.90
C SER A 89 11.64 10.57 0.87
N PHE A 90 10.41 10.08 1.10
CA PHE A 90 9.18 10.86 1.00
C PHE A 90 8.97 11.48 -0.39
N ASP A 91 9.25 10.71 -1.43
CA ASP A 91 9.10 11.14 -2.82
C ASP A 91 7.63 11.03 -3.28
N ASP A 92 6.88 12.10 -3.04
CA ASP A 92 5.48 12.19 -3.44
C ASP A 92 5.31 12.16 -4.98
N GLU A 93 6.28 12.66 -5.73
CA GLU A 93 6.20 12.75 -7.19
C GLU A 93 6.25 11.34 -7.80
N TYR A 94 7.15 10.50 -7.27
CA TYR A 94 7.22 9.09 -7.65
C TYR A 94 5.88 8.39 -7.47
N PHE A 95 5.25 8.50 -6.29
CA PHE A 95 3.98 7.82 -6.01
C PHE A 95 2.81 8.36 -6.81
N ARG A 96 2.78 9.67 -7.12
CA ARG A 96 1.74 10.26 -7.99
C ARG A 96 1.89 9.82 -9.45
N GLY A 97 3.10 9.48 -9.88
CA GLY A 97 3.38 8.98 -11.22
C GLY A 97 3.23 7.46 -11.37
N LEU A 98 2.98 6.72 -10.26
CA LEU A 98 2.81 5.28 -10.31
C LEU A 98 1.44 4.91 -10.87
N GLU A 99 1.45 4.21 -11.98
CA GLU A 99 0.28 3.54 -12.53
C GLU A 99 0.22 2.10 -12.01
N VAL A 100 -0.97 1.67 -11.60
CA VAL A 100 -1.17 0.28 -11.12
C VAL A 100 -1.10 -0.72 -12.28
N TYR A 101 -1.53 -0.29 -13.46
CA TYR A 101 -1.44 -1.03 -14.72
C TYR A 101 -1.59 -0.07 -15.90
N ASP A 102 -1.04 -0.44 -17.06
CA ASP A 102 -1.26 0.23 -18.33
C ASP A 102 -2.35 -0.52 -19.11
N PRO A 103 -3.50 0.11 -19.42
CA PRO A 103 -4.56 -0.54 -20.19
C PRO A 103 -4.14 -1.03 -21.58
N GLU A 104 -3.08 -0.46 -22.16
CA GLU A 104 -2.56 -0.86 -23.47
C GLU A 104 -1.65 -2.09 -23.40
N GLU A 105 -1.09 -2.39 -22.23
CA GLU A 105 -0.15 -3.50 -22.01
C GLU A 105 -0.81 -4.76 -21.43
N VAL A 106 -2.03 -4.66 -20.87
CA VAL A 106 -2.71 -5.77 -20.23
C VAL A 106 -3.62 -6.54 -21.17
N THR A 107 -3.81 -7.85 -20.92
CA THR A 107 -4.59 -8.72 -21.80
C THR A 107 -6.08 -8.40 -21.77
N ASN A 108 -6.63 -8.03 -20.62
CA ASN A 108 -8.05 -7.72 -20.45
C ASN A 108 -8.22 -6.46 -19.58
N PRO A 109 -8.33 -5.28 -20.19
CA PRO A 109 -8.45 -4.01 -19.45
C PRO A 109 -9.68 -3.95 -18.51
N ASP A 110 -10.81 -4.56 -18.87
CA ASP A 110 -12.00 -4.57 -18.02
C ASP A 110 -11.80 -5.37 -16.73
N ASP A 111 -11.11 -6.49 -16.81
CA ASP A 111 -10.74 -7.30 -15.65
C ASP A 111 -9.72 -6.57 -14.77
N TRP A 112 -8.77 -5.86 -15.38
CA TRP A 112 -7.82 -5.02 -14.65
C TRP A 112 -8.47 -3.81 -14.00
N GLN A 113 -9.45 -3.19 -14.65
CA GLN A 113 -10.26 -2.15 -14.00
C GLN A 113 -11.05 -2.69 -12.82
N THR A 114 -11.59 -3.91 -12.93
CA THR A 114 -12.25 -4.60 -11.82
C THR A 114 -11.27 -4.84 -10.66
N TYR A 115 -10.07 -5.33 -10.98
CA TYR A 115 -8.99 -5.51 -10.01
C TYR A 115 -8.63 -4.19 -9.32
N TYR A 116 -8.44 -3.10 -10.09
CA TYR A 116 -8.14 -1.78 -9.55
C TYR A 116 -9.22 -1.31 -8.56
N ASN A 117 -10.48 -1.42 -8.95
CA ASN A 117 -11.59 -1.02 -8.09
C ASN A 117 -11.59 -1.80 -6.78
N MET A 118 -11.39 -3.12 -6.85
CA MET A 118 -11.35 -4.00 -5.68
C MET A 118 -10.15 -3.72 -4.77
N MET A 119 -8.96 -3.51 -5.34
CA MET A 119 -7.72 -3.35 -4.58
C MET A 119 -7.53 -1.95 -4.02
N TYR A 120 -8.11 -0.95 -4.67
CA TYR A 120 -7.93 0.47 -4.32
C TYR A 120 -9.25 1.20 -4.12
N ALA A 121 -10.00 1.50 -5.15
CA ALA A 121 -11.10 2.46 -5.11
C ALA A 121 -12.19 2.12 -4.07
N ASP A 122 -12.62 0.88 -3.98
CA ASP A 122 -13.65 0.46 -3.03
C ASP A 122 -13.11 0.46 -1.59
N ARG A 123 -11.91 -0.05 -1.39
CA ARG A 123 -11.24 -0.06 -0.08
C ARG A 123 -10.94 1.34 0.43
N GLN A 124 -10.52 2.25 -0.44
CA GLN A 124 -10.26 3.64 -0.06
C GLN A 124 -11.52 4.35 0.41
N ARG A 125 -12.67 4.07 -0.19
CA ARG A 125 -13.96 4.60 0.29
C ARG A 125 -14.30 4.06 1.68
N GLU A 126 -14.13 2.76 1.90
CA GLU A 126 -14.36 2.14 3.22
C GLU A 126 -13.39 2.66 4.28
N MET A 127 -12.10 2.79 3.93
CA MET A 127 -11.07 3.36 4.82
C MET A 127 -11.35 4.83 5.15
N ALA A 128 -11.70 5.64 4.16
CA ALA A 128 -12.05 7.05 4.38
C ALA A 128 -13.30 7.18 5.25
N GLU A 129 -14.34 6.37 5.02
CA GLU A 129 -15.54 6.37 5.85
C GLU A 129 -15.22 6.00 7.31
N PHE A 130 -14.36 5.01 7.53
CA PHE A 130 -13.90 4.64 8.87
C PHE A 130 -13.23 5.84 9.58
N VAL A 131 -12.31 6.53 8.90
CA VAL A 131 -11.63 7.72 9.43
C VAL A 131 -12.62 8.86 9.69
N ILE A 132 -13.53 9.13 8.75
CA ILE A 132 -14.56 10.17 8.88
C ILE A 132 -15.44 9.89 10.11
N ASN A 133 -15.84 8.64 10.32
CA ASN A 133 -16.65 8.26 11.48
C ASN A 133 -15.88 8.44 12.80
N ALA A 134 -14.60 8.09 12.85
CA ALA A 134 -13.76 8.36 14.02
C ALA A 134 -13.67 9.87 14.33
N LEU A 135 -13.44 10.68 13.30
CA LEU A 135 -13.38 12.15 13.45
C LEU A 135 -14.72 12.75 13.91
N ARG A 136 -15.85 12.29 13.38
CA ARG A 136 -17.19 12.73 13.80
C ARG A 136 -17.50 12.38 15.24
N ASN A 137 -16.97 11.25 15.73
CA ASN A 137 -17.12 10.86 17.12
C ASN A 137 -16.19 11.64 18.08
N GLY A 138 -15.28 12.44 17.54
CA GLY A 138 -14.26 13.16 18.32
C GLY A 138 -13.12 12.26 18.80
N ASP A 139 -12.91 11.14 18.15
CA ASP A 139 -11.82 10.23 18.46
C ASP A 139 -10.48 10.86 18.10
N LEU A 140 -9.48 10.72 18.97
CA LEU A 140 -8.08 10.96 18.64
C LEU A 140 -7.48 9.62 18.22
N ALA A 141 -7.35 9.41 16.92
CA ALA A 141 -6.89 8.16 16.35
C ALA A 141 -5.58 8.34 15.56
N PHE A 142 -4.70 7.34 15.65
CA PHE A 142 -3.59 7.15 14.73
C PHE A 142 -3.98 6.04 13.76
N VAL A 143 -4.01 6.38 12.47
CA VAL A 143 -4.40 5.44 11.40
C VAL A 143 -3.19 5.21 10.51
N PHE A 144 -2.90 3.96 10.21
CA PHE A 144 -1.87 3.59 9.24
C PHE A 144 -2.44 2.62 8.21
N VAL A 145 -2.11 2.88 6.96
CA VAL A 145 -2.53 2.10 5.79
C VAL A 145 -1.38 2.05 4.79
N GLY A 146 -1.47 1.17 3.80
CA GLY A 146 -0.47 1.10 2.74
C GLY A 146 -0.37 2.42 1.97
N THR A 147 0.85 2.83 1.61
CA THR A 147 1.15 4.13 0.99
C THR A 147 0.30 4.42 -0.24
N MET A 148 0.06 3.44 -1.11
CA MET A 148 -0.73 3.64 -2.33
C MET A 148 -2.18 4.08 -2.08
N HIS A 149 -2.74 3.85 -0.89
CA HIS A 149 -4.07 4.37 -0.55
C HIS A 149 -4.12 5.90 -0.39
N PHE A 150 -2.97 6.56 -0.32
CA PHE A 150 -2.87 8.02 -0.32
C PHE A 150 -2.70 8.63 -1.73
N TYR A 151 -2.41 7.81 -2.76
CA TYR A 151 -2.08 8.28 -4.11
C TYR A 151 -2.95 7.72 -5.22
N ALA A 152 -3.33 6.43 -5.15
CA ALA A 152 -4.24 5.86 -6.15
C ALA A 152 -5.64 6.47 -6.04
N GLU A 153 -6.28 6.76 -7.17
CA GLU A 153 -7.57 7.46 -7.21
C GLU A 153 -8.79 6.53 -6.98
N PRO A 154 -9.84 7.01 -6.27
CA PRO A 154 -9.88 8.23 -5.46
C PRO A 154 -9.09 8.02 -4.15
N SER A 155 -8.11 8.85 -3.84
CA SER A 155 -7.28 8.66 -2.65
C SER A 155 -8.06 8.89 -1.35
N ILE A 156 -7.57 8.33 -0.24
CA ILE A 156 -8.16 8.61 1.09
C ILE A 156 -8.09 10.12 1.38
N ILE A 157 -7.03 10.80 0.93
CA ILE A 157 -6.86 12.24 1.12
C ILE A 157 -7.94 13.03 0.39
N ASP A 158 -8.23 12.67 -0.87
CA ASP A 158 -9.28 13.31 -1.66
C ASP A 158 -10.65 13.10 -1.01
N LEU A 159 -10.97 11.87 -0.63
CA LEU A 159 -12.24 11.53 0.02
C LEU A 159 -12.45 12.25 1.36
N LEU A 160 -11.38 12.44 2.14
CA LEU A 160 -11.44 13.26 3.37
C LEU A 160 -11.66 14.73 3.03
N GLY A 161 -11.02 15.25 1.97
CA GLY A 161 -11.23 16.61 1.46
C GLY A 161 -12.65 16.84 1.00
N GLU A 162 -13.25 15.92 0.24
CA GLU A 162 -14.65 15.95 -0.18
C GLU A 162 -15.62 15.96 1.01
N ALA A 163 -15.28 15.28 2.09
CA ALA A 163 -16.03 15.27 3.33
C ALA A 163 -15.85 16.54 4.18
N GLY A 164 -15.03 17.51 3.72
CA GLY A 164 -14.81 18.80 4.37
C GLY A 164 -13.67 18.83 5.39
N TYR A 165 -12.84 17.82 5.43
CA TYR A 165 -11.65 17.78 6.31
C TYR A 165 -10.42 18.33 5.61
N THR A 166 -9.54 18.99 6.35
CA THR A 166 -8.24 19.44 5.88
C THR A 166 -7.19 18.40 6.25
N VAL A 167 -6.46 17.92 5.27
CA VAL A 167 -5.34 16.99 5.46
C VAL A 167 -4.03 17.74 5.21
N ASN A 168 -3.13 17.73 6.20
CA ASN A 168 -1.83 18.38 6.10
C ASN A 168 -0.72 17.34 6.13
N ALA A 169 0.18 17.40 5.16
CA ALA A 169 1.39 16.59 5.17
C ALA A 169 2.33 17.07 6.28
N VAL A 170 2.75 16.15 7.15
CA VAL A 170 3.78 16.41 8.15
C VAL A 170 5.03 15.65 7.73
N ARG A 171 6.09 16.38 7.41
CA ARG A 171 7.39 15.80 7.06
C ARG A 171 8.36 15.96 8.22
N PRO A 172 9.23 14.97 8.47
CA PRO A 172 10.30 15.15 9.44
C PRO A 172 11.20 16.32 8.99
N GLU A 173 11.59 17.16 9.93
CA GLU A 173 12.66 18.14 9.66
C GLU A 173 13.94 17.35 9.36
N VAL A 174 14.43 17.45 8.14
CA VAL A 174 15.76 16.91 7.80
C VAL A 174 16.77 17.74 8.56
N SER A 175 17.23 17.23 9.70
CA SER A 175 18.34 17.86 10.41
C SER A 175 19.56 17.79 9.49
N GLN A 176 19.97 18.95 8.95
CA GLN A 176 21.27 19.14 8.27
C GLN A 176 22.39 19.00 9.29
N SER A 177 22.67 17.81 9.77
CA SER A 177 23.78 17.54 10.67
C SER A 177 24.37 16.17 10.44
N ALA A 178 25.17 16.05 9.39
CA ALA A 178 26.26 15.05 9.31
C ALA A 178 27.22 15.33 8.13
N ASP A 179 27.54 16.58 7.86
CA ASP A 179 28.67 16.90 6.98
C ASP A 179 29.63 17.85 7.69
N THR A 180 30.20 17.39 8.80
CA THR A 180 31.44 18.03 9.36
C THR A 180 32.10 17.01 10.30
N ALA A 181 32.77 16.02 9.74
CA ALA A 181 33.92 15.37 10.36
C ALA A 181 34.83 14.84 9.24
N ALA A 182 35.81 15.70 8.88
CA ALA A 182 36.99 15.36 8.11
C ALA A 182 37.87 14.35 8.86
#